data_f370c48e46c6689c2a22195366f52a74
#
_entry.id   f370c48e46c6689c2a22195366f52a74
#
_cell.length_a   1.000
_cell.length_b   1.000
_cell.length_c   1.000
_cell.angle_alpha   90.00
_cell.angle_beta   90.00
_cell.angle_gamma   90.00
#
_symmetry.space_group_name_H-M   'P 1'
#
loop_
_entity.id
_entity.type
_entity.pdbx_description
1 polymer ?
#
loop_
_entity_poly.entity_id
_entity_poly.type
_entity_poly.pdbx_seq_one_letter_code
_entity_poly.pdbx_strand_id
1 'polypeptide(L)'
;FHGRVHKPMAKILAKKLEEFDPMFIEEPVLCENMEVFKEIAVACNIPIATGERLFTKYDFKRLLQAGGVDIIQPDLSHAGGLTEVKKIASMAEAYDVALAPHCPLGPIALAACLNVDATCYNAVIQEQSIGIHYNVGKSVLDYALNKQDFQFVDGFCAMPTKPGLGIEVNKELVLEENLTKHQWKNPIWRHADGSVAEW
;
A
#
# COMPACT_ATOMS: atom_id res chain seq x y z
N PHE A 1 -5.78 1.14 10.29
CA PHE A 1 -7.18 1.39 10.72
C PHE A 1 -8.14 1.45 9.53
N HIS A 2 -7.63 1.60 8.33
CA HIS A 2 -8.36 1.68 7.06
C HIS A 2 -9.46 2.76 7.05
N GLY A 3 -9.23 3.87 7.72
CA GLY A 3 -10.17 4.98 7.84
C GLY A 3 -11.45 4.70 8.63
N ARG A 4 -11.62 3.49 9.15
CA ARG A 4 -12.86 3.05 9.82
C ARG A 4 -13.03 3.57 11.24
N VAL A 5 -12.00 4.17 11.78
CA VAL A 5 -12.01 4.69 13.16
C VAL A 5 -12.24 6.20 13.11
N HIS A 6 -13.28 6.69 13.80
CA HIS A 6 -13.51 8.12 13.87
C HIS A 6 -12.44 8.84 14.70
N LYS A 7 -12.14 10.09 14.34
CA LYS A 7 -11.06 10.90 14.92
C LYS A 7 -10.93 10.80 16.46
N PRO A 8 -11.99 10.94 17.28
CA PRO A 8 -11.84 10.87 18.72
C PRO A 8 -11.31 9.53 19.22
N MET A 9 -11.79 8.44 18.63
CA MET A 9 -11.37 7.08 18.97
C MET A 9 -10.00 6.76 18.39
N ALA A 10 -9.68 7.27 17.20
CA ALA A 10 -8.36 7.12 16.58
C ALA A 10 -7.25 7.68 17.49
N LYS A 11 -7.45 8.83 18.12
CA LYS A 11 -6.51 9.40 19.09
C LYS A 11 -6.29 8.50 20.31
N ILE A 12 -7.37 7.93 20.85
CA ILE A 12 -7.30 7.03 22.03
C ILE A 12 -6.56 5.75 21.64
N LEU A 13 -6.91 5.16 20.50
CA LEU A 13 -6.34 3.90 20.03
C LEU A 13 -4.86 4.08 19.67
N ALA A 14 -4.51 5.13 18.93
CA ALA A 14 -3.13 5.45 18.60
C ALA A 14 -2.27 5.58 19.87
N LYS A 15 -2.78 6.30 20.90
CA LYS A 15 -2.06 6.44 22.17
C LYS A 15 -1.86 5.11 22.90
N LYS A 16 -2.83 4.19 22.83
CA LYS A 16 -2.71 2.86 23.43
C LYS A 16 -1.74 1.94 22.67
N LEU A 17 -1.61 2.12 21.37
CA LEU A 17 -0.70 1.33 20.53
C LEU A 17 0.77 1.71 20.72
N GLU A 18 1.08 2.86 21.31
CA GLU A 18 2.46 3.26 21.57
C GLU A 18 3.23 2.23 22.41
N GLU A 19 2.57 1.49 23.30
CA GLU A 19 3.21 0.44 24.11
C GLU A 19 3.78 -0.73 23.29
N PHE A 20 3.34 -0.89 22.03
CA PHE A 20 3.77 -1.96 21.14
C PHE A 20 4.82 -1.51 20.10
N ASP A 21 5.20 -0.23 20.10
CA ASP A 21 6.17 0.37 19.19
C ASP A 21 5.95 -0.04 17.70
N PRO A 22 4.73 0.07 17.14
CA PRO A 22 4.53 -0.28 15.74
C PRO A 22 5.29 0.68 14.84
N MET A 23 5.76 0.20 13.69
CA MET A 23 6.48 0.98 12.70
C MET A 23 5.70 2.21 12.25
N PHE A 24 4.38 2.07 12.07
CA PHE A 24 3.45 3.15 11.75
C PHE A 24 2.00 2.75 12.02
N ILE A 25 1.10 3.72 12.01
CA ILE A 25 -0.35 3.52 11.91
C ILE A 25 -0.79 3.96 10.52
N GLU A 26 -1.44 3.03 9.81
CA GLU A 26 -1.97 3.29 8.48
C GLU A 26 -3.43 3.73 8.56
N GLU A 27 -3.76 4.77 7.79
CA GLU A 27 -5.10 5.32 7.65
C GLU A 27 -5.87 5.46 8.97
N PRO A 28 -5.33 6.21 9.95
CA PRO A 28 -5.98 6.37 11.25
C PRO A 28 -7.37 7.00 11.16
N VAL A 29 -7.65 7.74 10.09
CA VAL A 29 -8.92 8.40 9.76
C VAL A 29 -9.14 8.37 8.25
N LEU A 30 -10.34 8.79 7.79
CA LEU A 30 -10.65 8.91 6.36
C LEU A 30 -9.66 9.84 5.65
N CYS A 31 -9.15 9.39 4.50
CA CYS A 31 -8.13 10.12 3.73
C CYS A 31 -8.65 11.45 3.15
N GLU A 32 -9.95 11.63 3.03
CA GLU A 32 -10.59 12.89 2.59
C GLU A 32 -10.39 14.03 3.59
N ASN A 33 -10.18 13.70 4.87
CA ASN A 33 -9.97 14.66 5.95
C ASN A 33 -8.48 14.89 6.21
N MET A 34 -7.75 15.39 5.23
CA MET A 34 -6.28 15.49 5.27
C MET A 34 -5.76 16.29 6.47
N GLU A 35 -6.46 17.34 6.89
CA GLU A 35 -6.05 18.18 8.01
C GLU A 35 -6.10 17.44 9.36
N VAL A 36 -6.90 16.37 9.45
CA VAL A 36 -7.05 15.58 10.67
C VAL A 36 -5.82 14.71 10.94
N PHE A 37 -5.05 14.32 9.92
CA PHE A 37 -3.80 13.58 10.12
C PHE A 37 -2.85 14.30 11.07
N LYS A 38 -2.73 15.62 10.93
CA LYS A 38 -1.91 16.44 11.84
C LYS A 38 -2.40 16.39 13.29
N GLU A 39 -3.71 16.32 13.51
CA GLU A 39 -4.24 16.18 14.87
C GLU A 39 -3.93 14.80 15.47
N ILE A 40 -3.91 13.74 14.65
CA ILE A 40 -3.52 12.40 15.10
C ILE A 40 -2.02 12.35 15.40
N ALA A 41 -1.18 12.88 14.51
CA ALA A 41 0.28 12.92 14.67
C ALA A 41 0.69 13.67 15.94
N VAL A 42 -0.01 14.74 16.32
CA VAL A 42 0.23 15.44 17.59
C VAL A 42 -0.21 14.62 18.82
N ALA A 43 -1.18 13.71 18.65
CA ALA A 43 -1.74 12.93 19.75
C ALA A 43 -0.94 11.67 20.09
N CYS A 44 -0.02 11.20 19.23
CA CYS A 44 0.81 10.01 19.46
C CYS A 44 2.21 10.18 18.88
N ASN A 45 3.14 9.31 19.31
CA ASN A 45 4.52 9.29 18.81
C ASN A 45 4.75 8.24 17.70
N ILE A 46 3.70 7.52 17.27
CA ILE A 46 3.78 6.52 16.22
C ILE A 46 3.72 7.25 14.87
N PRO A 47 4.61 6.95 13.91
CA PRO A 47 4.54 7.49 12.56
C PRO A 47 3.18 7.22 11.89
N ILE A 48 2.70 8.16 11.10
CA ILE A 48 1.41 8.06 10.40
C ILE A 48 1.64 7.81 8.93
N ALA A 49 0.97 6.77 8.41
CA ALA A 49 1.00 6.38 7.00
C ALA A 49 -0.37 6.52 6.35
N THR A 50 -0.40 6.90 5.06
CA THR A 50 -1.61 6.92 4.23
C THR A 50 -1.28 7.09 2.76
N GLY A 51 -2.21 6.74 1.87
CA GLY A 51 -2.03 7.06 0.45
C GLY A 51 -2.71 6.11 -0.54
N GLU A 52 -3.13 4.91 -0.15
CA GLU A 52 -3.72 3.91 -1.04
C GLU A 52 -5.00 4.41 -1.75
N ARG A 53 -5.72 5.32 -1.10
CA ARG A 53 -6.96 5.93 -1.61
C ARG A 53 -6.77 7.34 -2.17
N LEU A 54 -5.51 7.72 -2.48
CA LEU A 54 -5.16 8.94 -3.19
C LEU A 54 -4.59 8.59 -4.57
N PHE A 55 -5.10 9.22 -5.61
CA PHE A 55 -4.88 8.74 -6.98
C PHE A 55 -4.02 9.65 -7.85
N THR A 56 -3.79 10.88 -7.42
CA THR A 56 -3.04 11.85 -8.21
C THR A 56 -1.96 12.56 -7.39
N LYS A 57 -0.89 13.01 -8.06
CA LYS A 57 0.11 13.87 -7.41
C LYS A 57 -0.49 15.15 -6.78
N TYR A 58 -1.66 15.59 -7.25
CA TYR A 58 -2.34 16.75 -6.68
C TYR A 58 -2.97 16.45 -5.33
N ASP A 59 -3.44 15.20 -5.13
CA ASP A 59 -3.93 14.73 -3.85
C ASP A 59 -2.78 14.61 -2.85
N PHE A 60 -1.67 13.98 -3.26
CA PHE A 60 -0.47 13.89 -2.44
C PHE A 60 0.14 15.26 -2.12
N LYS A 61 0.09 16.22 -3.06
CA LYS A 61 0.48 17.59 -2.78
C LYS A 61 -0.33 18.19 -1.64
N ARG A 62 -1.67 18.04 -1.67
CA ARG A 62 -2.56 18.55 -0.60
C ARG A 62 -2.27 17.88 0.74
N LEU A 63 -2.10 16.54 0.73
CA LEU A 63 -1.74 15.77 1.92
C LEU A 63 -0.43 16.27 2.55
N LEU A 64 0.63 16.40 1.78
CA LEU A 64 1.92 16.87 2.23
C LEU A 64 1.86 18.33 2.77
N GLN A 65 1.08 19.19 2.13
CA GLN A 65 0.86 20.57 2.60
C GLN A 65 0.05 20.64 3.90
N ALA A 66 -0.92 19.73 4.09
CA ALA A 66 -1.68 19.65 5.34
C ALA A 66 -0.79 19.19 6.50
N GLY A 67 0.19 18.33 6.23
CA GLY A 67 1.12 17.79 7.21
C GLY A 67 0.53 16.70 8.09
N GLY A 68 1.36 16.12 8.98
CA GLY A 68 0.96 15.06 9.89
C GLY A 68 0.96 13.66 9.27
N VAL A 69 1.63 13.50 8.12
CA VAL A 69 1.96 12.21 7.51
C VAL A 69 3.47 12.06 7.49
N ASP A 70 3.95 10.88 7.86
CA ASP A 70 5.37 10.52 7.90
C ASP A 70 5.74 9.54 6.77
N ILE A 71 4.77 8.79 6.28
CA ILE A 71 4.94 7.78 5.23
C ILE A 71 3.77 7.89 4.24
N ILE A 72 4.07 8.02 2.96
CA ILE A 72 3.05 7.95 1.91
C ILE A 72 3.01 6.56 1.28
N GLN A 73 1.82 6.11 0.94
CA GLN A 73 1.55 4.75 0.42
C GLN A 73 0.77 4.81 -0.92
N PRO A 74 1.32 5.45 -1.97
CA PRO A 74 0.65 5.43 -3.27
C PRO A 74 0.60 4.01 -3.84
N ASP A 75 -0.55 3.61 -4.38
CA ASP A 75 -0.67 2.38 -5.15
C ASP A 75 -0.34 2.66 -6.62
N LEU A 76 0.63 1.95 -7.18
CA LEU A 76 1.07 2.15 -8.55
C LEU A 76 -0.02 1.84 -9.58
N SER A 77 -0.92 0.91 -9.27
CA SER A 77 -2.02 0.54 -10.15
C SER A 77 -3.12 1.62 -10.20
N HIS A 78 -3.23 2.43 -9.14
CA HIS A 78 -4.25 3.46 -8.98
C HIS A 78 -3.71 4.87 -9.24
N ALA A 79 -2.45 5.15 -8.89
CA ALA A 79 -1.87 6.49 -8.92
C ALA A 79 -1.10 6.83 -10.20
N GLY A 80 -1.38 6.11 -11.31
CA GLY A 80 -0.84 6.43 -12.64
C GLY A 80 0.49 5.75 -12.99
N GLY A 81 0.85 4.68 -12.29
CA GLY A 81 2.00 3.82 -12.60
C GLY A 81 3.34 4.41 -12.18
N LEU A 82 4.42 3.77 -12.65
CA LEU A 82 5.81 4.08 -12.30
C LEU A 82 6.17 5.58 -12.39
N THR A 83 5.84 6.19 -13.52
CA THR A 83 6.24 7.59 -13.78
C THR A 83 5.57 8.57 -12.83
N GLU A 84 4.29 8.38 -12.54
CA GLU A 84 3.56 9.31 -11.67
C GLU A 84 3.90 9.08 -10.20
N VAL A 85 4.02 7.81 -9.76
CA VAL A 85 4.42 7.50 -8.38
C VAL A 85 5.85 7.95 -8.10
N LYS A 86 6.78 7.85 -9.07
CA LYS A 86 8.13 8.43 -8.93
C LYS A 86 8.09 9.94 -8.67
N LYS A 87 7.20 10.69 -9.34
CA LYS A 87 7.04 12.13 -9.08
C LYS A 87 6.44 12.40 -7.70
N ILE A 88 5.48 11.57 -7.28
CA ILE A 88 4.88 11.65 -5.94
C ILE A 88 5.95 11.40 -4.88
N ALA A 89 6.75 10.34 -5.03
CA ALA A 89 7.87 10.01 -4.13
C ALA A 89 8.90 11.14 -4.05
N SER A 90 9.30 11.72 -5.18
CA SER A 90 10.25 12.84 -5.21
C SER A 90 9.69 14.12 -4.56
N MET A 91 8.38 14.31 -4.64
CA MET A 91 7.72 15.41 -3.92
C MET A 91 7.72 15.15 -2.41
N ALA A 92 7.41 13.92 -1.97
CA ALA A 92 7.42 13.53 -0.56
C ALA A 92 8.82 13.63 0.06
N GLU A 93 9.87 13.24 -0.68
CA GLU A 93 11.27 13.39 -0.28
C GLU A 93 11.60 14.82 0.10
N ALA A 94 11.09 15.82 -0.63
CA ALA A 94 11.30 17.23 -0.33
C ALA A 94 10.59 17.70 0.97
N TYR A 95 9.67 16.93 1.50
CA TYR A 95 8.99 17.15 2.78
C TYR A 95 9.53 16.27 3.91
N ASP A 96 10.62 15.51 3.67
CA ASP A 96 11.16 14.51 4.60
C ASP A 96 10.13 13.42 4.96
N VAL A 97 9.32 13.02 3.98
CA VAL A 97 8.27 12.00 4.10
C VAL A 97 8.71 10.74 3.36
N ALA A 98 8.62 9.60 4.04
CA ALA A 98 9.00 8.30 3.50
C ALA A 98 7.98 7.75 2.50
N LEU A 99 8.41 6.74 1.73
CA LEU A 99 7.60 6.01 0.77
C LEU A 99 7.50 4.54 1.19
N ALA A 100 6.28 4.00 1.21
CA ALA A 100 6.00 2.58 1.37
C ALA A 100 4.82 2.20 0.44
N PRO A 101 5.06 1.85 -0.84
CA PRO A 101 3.98 1.67 -1.82
C PRO A 101 2.97 0.61 -1.38
N HIS A 102 1.68 0.95 -1.44
CA HIS A 102 0.58 0.01 -1.24
C HIS A 102 0.59 -1.05 -2.33
N CYS A 103 0.63 -2.32 -1.96
CA CYS A 103 0.67 -3.44 -2.91
C CYS A 103 0.11 -4.76 -2.36
N PRO A 104 -1.17 -4.86 -1.99
CA PRO A 104 -1.83 -6.13 -1.67
C PRO A 104 -2.22 -6.89 -2.95
N LEU A 105 -1.61 -6.56 -4.08
CA LEU A 105 -1.96 -6.97 -5.44
C LEU A 105 -1.09 -8.13 -5.94
N GLY A 106 -1.23 -8.44 -7.22
CA GLY A 106 -0.50 -9.52 -7.86
C GLY A 106 0.97 -9.21 -8.18
N PRO A 107 1.70 -10.18 -8.77
CA PRO A 107 3.14 -10.10 -8.93
C PRO A 107 3.61 -9.02 -9.92
N ILE A 108 2.76 -8.60 -10.85
CA ILE A 108 3.10 -7.51 -11.80
C ILE A 108 3.14 -6.17 -11.06
N ALA A 109 2.17 -5.93 -10.16
CA ALA A 109 2.16 -4.73 -9.33
C ALA A 109 3.37 -4.72 -8.39
N LEU A 110 3.68 -5.85 -7.73
CA LEU A 110 4.85 -5.97 -6.87
C LEU A 110 6.16 -5.69 -7.64
N ALA A 111 6.32 -6.25 -8.84
CA ALA A 111 7.48 -5.99 -9.68
C ALA A 111 7.61 -4.49 -10.01
N ALA A 112 6.50 -3.81 -10.27
CA ALA A 112 6.50 -2.37 -10.51
C ALA A 112 6.90 -1.59 -9.26
N CYS A 113 6.36 -1.94 -8.07
CA CYS A 113 6.70 -1.33 -6.79
C CYS A 113 8.20 -1.45 -6.49
N LEU A 114 8.78 -2.66 -6.58
CA LEU A 114 10.20 -2.90 -6.37
C LEU A 114 11.09 -2.03 -7.27
N ASN A 115 10.68 -1.78 -8.52
CA ASN A 115 11.42 -0.88 -9.41
C ASN A 115 11.32 0.59 -8.98
N VAL A 116 10.19 1.02 -8.42
CA VAL A 116 10.07 2.36 -7.84
C VAL A 116 10.94 2.50 -6.60
N ASP A 117 10.87 1.53 -5.68
CA ASP A 117 11.66 1.51 -4.45
C ASP A 117 13.15 1.61 -4.71
N ALA A 118 13.65 0.85 -5.71
CA ALA A 118 15.05 0.90 -6.14
C ALA A 118 15.53 2.29 -6.57
N THR A 119 14.62 3.17 -6.93
CA THR A 119 14.95 4.49 -7.48
C THR A 119 14.54 5.65 -6.57
N CYS A 120 13.96 5.36 -5.41
CA CYS A 120 13.50 6.36 -4.44
C CYS A 120 14.30 6.25 -3.14
N TYR A 121 15.05 7.28 -2.80
CA TYR A 121 15.88 7.29 -1.58
C TYR A 121 15.07 7.26 -0.29
N ASN A 122 13.81 7.72 -0.36
CA ASN A 122 12.88 7.74 0.76
C ASN A 122 12.01 6.47 0.86
N ALA A 123 12.24 5.44 0.04
CA ALA A 123 11.57 4.14 0.17
C ALA A 123 12.08 3.41 1.42
N VAL A 124 11.16 2.96 2.30
CA VAL A 124 11.51 2.35 3.59
C VAL A 124 11.07 0.91 3.74
N ILE A 125 9.95 0.51 3.12
CA ILE A 125 9.42 -0.86 3.15
C ILE A 125 8.46 -1.07 1.99
N GLN A 126 8.33 -2.33 1.52
CA GLN A 126 7.39 -2.72 0.48
C GLN A 126 6.33 -3.66 1.02
N GLU A 127 5.07 -3.28 0.89
CA GLU A 127 3.93 -4.16 1.11
C GLU A 127 3.85 -5.23 0.03
N GLN A 128 3.40 -6.44 0.42
CA GLN A 128 3.17 -7.53 -0.51
C GLN A 128 2.14 -8.52 0.05
N SER A 129 1.50 -9.32 -0.80
CA SER A 129 0.47 -10.30 -0.44
C SER A 129 0.89 -11.76 -0.64
N ILE A 130 2.18 -12.04 -0.79
CA ILE A 130 2.69 -13.41 -0.97
C ILE A 130 2.49 -14.20 0.32
N GLY A 131 1.86 -15.38 0.20
CA GLY A 131 1.66 -16.27 1.34
C GLY A 131 0.55 -15.84 2.32
N ILE A 132 -0.26 -14.85 1.99
CA ILE A 132 -1.40 -14.45 2.81
C ILE A 132 -2.51 -15.51 2.73
N HIS A 133 -3.20 -15.75 3.83
CA HIS A 133 -4.15 -16.85 4.03
C HIS A 133 -5.34 -16.87 3.06
N TYR A 134 -5.75 -15.76 2.46
CA TYR A 134 -6.82 -15.75 1.45
C TYR A 134 -6.38 -16.31 0.09
N ASN A 135 -5.10 -16.56 -0.12
CA ASN A 135 -4.55 -17.22 -1.30
C ASN A 135 -4.45 -18.75 -1.11
N VAL A 136 -5.47 -19.37 -0.52
CA VAL A 136 -5.47 -20.80 -0.17
C VAL A 136 -5.25 -21.70 -1.39
N GLY A 137 -4.18 -22.51 -1.33
CA GLY A 137 -3.85 -23.48 -2.37
C GLY A 137 -3.23 -22.91 -3.65
N LYS A 138 -3.10 -21.59 -3.78
CA LYS A 138 -2.45 -20.91 -4.90
C LYS A 138 -1.56 -19.78 -4.38
N SER A 139 -0.53 -19.44 -5.13
CA SER A 139 0.30 -18.27 -4.85
C SER A 139 0.07 -17.21 -5.92
N VAL A 140 0.05 -15.94 -5.53
CA VAL A 140 0.04 -14.84 -6.52
C VAL A 140 1.26 -14.89 -7.45
N LEU A 141 2.36 -15.51 -7.00
CA LEU A 141 3.54 -15.74 -7.83
C LEU A 141 3.35 -16.81 -8.91
N ASP A 142 2.25 -17.58 -8.92
CA ASP A 142 2.01 -18.59 -9.97
C ASP A 142 1.87 -17.96 -11.36
N TYR A 143 1.50 -16.68 -11.42
CA TYR A 143 1.46 -15.91 -12.66
C TYR A 143 2.85 -15.45 -13.14
N ALA A 144 3.94 -15.73 -12.41
CA ALA A 144 5.31 -15.44 -12.81
C ALA A 144 6.08 -16.73 -13.12
N LEU A 145 6.79 -16.78 -14.27
CA LEU A 145 7.69 -17.90 -14.62
C LEU A 145 8.98 -17.85 -13.79
N ASN A 146 9.41 -16.66 -13.39
CA ASN A 146 10.63 -16.44 -12.61
C ASN A 146 10.32 -16.16 -11.14
N LYS A 147 9.49 -16.99 -10.51
CA LYS A 147 9.03 -16.86 -9.10
C LYS A 147 10.17 -16.64 -8.10
N GLN A 148 11.33 -17.29 -8.33
CA GLN A 148 12.50 -17.21 -7.47
C GLN A 148 13.06 -15.80 -7.33
N ASP A 149 12.81 -14.92 -8.31
CA ASP A 149 13.29 -13.54 -8.30
C ASP A 149 12.45 -12.65 -7.37
N PHE A 150 11.32 -13.15 -6.88
CA PHE A 150 10.37 -12.45 -6.01
C PHE A 150 10.22 -13.13 -4.64
N GLN A 151 11.21 -13.90 -4.21
CA GLN A 151 11.20 -14.51 -2.89
C GLN A 151 11.75 -13.55 -1.83
N PHE A 152 11.08 -13.56 -0.68
CA PHE A 152 11.53 -12.82 0.50
C PHE A 152 12.30 -13.76 1.42
N VAL A 153 13.55 -13.38 1.71
CA VAL A 153 14.42 -14.12 2.62
C VAL A 153 14.81 -13.17 3.75
N ASP A 154 14.52 -13.58 4.97
CA ASP A 154 14.76 -12.76 6.17
C ASP A 154 14.17 -11.34 6.08
N GLY A 155 13.00 -11.21 5.43
CA GLY A 155 12.31 -9.94 5.21
C GLY A 155 12.82 -9.12 4.02
N PHE A 156 13.76 -9.61 3.23
CA PHE A 156 14.34 -8.91 2.09
C PHE A 156 14.02 -9.62 0.77
N CYS A 157 13.76 -8.83 -0.26
CA CYS A 157 13.65 -9.29 -1.65
C CYS A 157 14.82 -8.72 -2.48
N ALA A 158 15.37 -9.54 -3.36
CA ALA A 158 16.38 -9.07 -4.29
C ALA A 158 15.78 -8.07 -5.29
N MET A 159 16.56 -7.05 -5.65
CA MET A 159 16.12 -6.08 -6.65
C MET A 159 16.02 -6.73 -8.04
N PRO A 160 14.95 -6.45 -8.81
CA PRO A 160 14.82 -6.92 -10.19
C PRO A 160 15.98 -6.41 -11.05
N THR A 161 16.67 -7.34 -11.75
CA THR A 161 17.81 -7.03 -12.64
C THR A 161 17.54 -7.31 -14.11
N LYS A 162 16.41 -7.97 -14.43
CA LYS A 162 16.02 -8.28 -15.81
C LYS A 162 15.39 -7.06 -16.48
N PRO A 163 15.40 -7.01 -17.84
CA PRO A 163 14.77 -5.92 -18.58
C PRO A 163 13.28 -5.71 -18.26
N GLY A 164 12.79 -4.49 -18.40
CA GLY A 164 11.41 -4.10 -18.08
C GLY A 164 11.18 -4.08 -16.58
N LEU A 165 10.10 -4.69 -16.13
CA LEU A 165 9.79 -4.83 -14.69
C LEU A 165 10.56 -5.98 -14.01
N GLY A 166 11.32 -6.76 -14.78
CA GLY A 166 12.02 -7.93 -14.26
C GLY A 166 11.15 -9.17 -14.05
N ILE A 167 9.84 -9.09 -14.36
CA ILE A 167 8.92 -10.23 -14.26
C ILE A 167 8.69 -10.88 -15.63
N GLU A 168 8.69 -12.20 -15.66
CA GLU A 168 8.31 -13.02 -16.82
C GLU A 168 6.90 -13.59 -16.56
N VAL A 169 5.90 -13.05 -17.25
CA VAL A 169 4.49 -13.43 -17.02
C VAL A 169 4.19 -14.79 -17.65
N ASN A 170 3.57 -15.69 -16.86
CA ASN A 170 3.01 -16.95 -17.31
C ASN A 170 1.70 -16.69 -18.09
N LYS A 171 1.83 -16.36 -19.36
CA LYS A 171 0.70 -16.01 -20.24
C LYS A 171 -0.30 -17.15 -20.41
N GLU A 172 0.18 -18.39 -20.40
CA GLU A 172 -0.68 -19.59 -20.55
C GLU A 172 -1.61 -19.70 -19.36
N LEU A 173 -1.08 -19.61 -18.14
CA LEU A 173 -1.91 -19.64 -16.95
C LEU A 173 -2.90 -18.47 -16.89
N VAL A 174 -2.47 -17.25 -17.25
CA VAL A 174 -3.36 -16.08 -17.29
C VAL A 174 -4.51 -16.30 -18.25
N LEU A 175 -4.25 -16.86 -19.44
CA LEU A 175 -5.30 -17.16 -20.43
C LEU A 175 -6.24 -18.28 -19.93
N GLU A 176 -5.70 -19.33 -19.33
CA GLU A 176 -6.48 -20.43 -18.75
C GLU A 176 -7.44 -19.93 -17.65
N GLU A 177 -6.91 -19.18 -16.69
CA GLU A 177 -7.72 -18.63 -15.60
C GLU A 177 -8.78 -17.63 -16.10
N ASN A 178 -8.48 -16.86 -17.14
CA ASN A 178 -9.45 -15.96 -17.76
C ASN A 178 -10.67 -16.73 -18.37
N LEU A 179 -10.51 -17.97 -18.78
CA LEU A 179 -11.60 -18.79 -19.31
C LEU A 179 -12.59 -19.22 -18.22
N THR A 180 -12.21 -19.22 -16.95
CA THR A 180 -13.07 -19.59 -15.83
C THR A 180 -14.21 -18.61 -15.59
N LYS A 181 -14.21 -17.46 -16.28
CA LYS A 181 -15.23 -16.40 -16.18
C LYS A 181 -15.55 -16.03 -14.73
N HIS A 182 -14.54 -16.00 -13.89
CA HIS A 182 -14.70 -15.64 -12.50
C HIS A 182 -15.25 -14.22 -12.39
N GLN A 183 -16.51 -14.09 -11.96
CA GLN A 183 -17.12 -12.79 -11.72
C GLN A 183 -16.95 -12.45 -10.25
N TRP A 184 -15.87 -11.73 -9.95
CA TRP A 184 -15.69 -11.20 -8.61
C TRP A 184 -16.68 -10.05 -8.40
N LYS A 185 -17.39 -10.09 -7.27
CA LYS A 185 -18.25 -9.00 -6.82
C LYS A 185 -17.74 -8.52 -5.48
N ASN A 186 -17.60 -7.23 -5.34
CA ASN A 186 -17.28 -6.63 -4.04
C ASN A 186 -18.31 -7.09 -3.00
N PRO A 187 -17.91 -7.71 -1.90
CA PRO A 187 -18.83 -8.01 -0.82
C PRO A 187 -19.33 -6.70 -0.20
N ILE A 188 -20.61 -6.67 0.16
CA ILE A 188 -21.14 -5.57 0.97
C ILE A 188 -20.74 -5.87 2.41
N TRP A 189 -19.76 -5.15 2.91
CA TRP A 189 -19.33 -5.27 4.30
C TRP A 189 -20.40 -4.74 5.24
N ARG A 190 -20.61 -5.46 6.35
CA ARG A 190 -21.60 -5.07 7.35
C ARG A 190 -21.00 -5.17 8.74
N HIS A 191 -21.42 -4.24 9.60
CA HIS A 191 -21.19 -4.32 11.04
C HIS A 191 -22.03 -5.45 11.66
N ALA A 192 -21.74 -5.82 12.92
CA ALA A 192 -22.47 -6.86 13.64
C ALA A 192 -23.98 -6.55 13.79
N ASP A 193 -24.37 -5.29 13.79
CA ASP A 193 -25.76 -4.84 13.84
C ASP A 193 -26.47 -4.85 12.47
N GLY A 194 -25.77 -5.25 11.41
CA GLY A 194 -26.31 -5.33 10.04
C GLY A 194 -26.21 -4.03 9.23
N SER A 195 -25.76 -2.93 9.81
CA SER A 195 -25.51 -1.70 9.06
C SER A 195 -24.36 -1.86 8.06
N VAL A 196 -24.37 -1.07 6.98
CA VAL A 196 -23.30 -1.11 5.97
C VAL A 196 -22.03 -0.53 6.57
N ALA A 197 -20.95 -1.29 6.49
CA ALA A 197 -19.61 -0.83 6.84
C ALA A 197 -18.92 -0.27 5.59
N GLU A 198 -18.24 0.83 5.74
CA GLU A 198 -17.33 1.35 4.72
C GLU A 198 -16.09 0.45 4.61
N TRP A 199 -15.60 0.28 3.39
CA TRP A 199 -14.41 -0.51 3.09
C TRP A 199 -13.36 0.37 2.45
#